data_56ed8aef90cf3b41b257d4cad588ce82
#
_entry.id   56ed8aef90cf3b41b257d4cad588ce82
#
_cell.length_a   1.000
_cell.length_b   1.000
_cell.length_c   1.000
_cell.angle_alpha   90.00
_cell.angle_beta   90.00
_cell.angle_gamma   90.00
#
_symmetry.space_group_name_H-M   'P 1'
#
loop_
_entity.id
_entity.type
_entity.pdbx_description
1 polymer ?
#
loop_
_entity_poly.entity_id
_entity_poly.type
_entity_poly.pdbx_seq_one_letter_code
_entity_poly.pdbx_strand_id
1 'polypeptide(L)'
;MLKLIQLPIEVAMYIKRETYLKRLITKKDNGFIKVITGVRRCGKSFLLFNLYKEYLLQSGMPAECIVTLALDNALNAKYRDPLILSQYLESRMPDAGKRYYVFLDEIQFVGKKKVQSNPEIYITFYDVLNGLQEKGNADIYVTGSNSKMLSKDVATEFRGRGDELHMVPLSFKECYDFVGGGKEEAFVDYMLYGGMPLVLSKQSDAEKREYLSGLFSETYFKDIVERNSIAYPEALGMLADELCSSVGSLTNSNKIAATFQSVRKMKIDSETIGAYLGYLLDSYLFSVARRYDVKGRKYFSYPNKYYCIDSGLCNARLNFRQIEETHLMENIIYNELIGRGYSVDVGIVNGTEMTSGKQTRVTYEIDFVVNADRAGEKYYIQSALRMDNEAKREQEIRPFLKLRNDFTKRIVITKTMMKPWTDEYGIRHIGIYDFLLDANSLNF
;
A
#
# COMPACT_ATOMS: atom_id res chain seq x y z
N MET A 1 32.86 0.66 -16.35
CA MET A 1 31.52 0.19 -16.70
C MET A 1 30.92 -0.87 -15.71
N LEU A 2 31.68 -1.37 -14.75
CA LEU A 2 31.25 -2.40 -13.77
C LEU A 2 30.77 -1.84 -12.43
N LYS A 3 30.93 -0.54 -12.14
CA LYS A 3 30.50 0.09 -10.88
C LYS A 3 29.00 0.49 -10.86
N LEU A 4 28.33 0.64 -11.99
CA LEU A 4 26.94 1.10 -12.08
C LEU A 4 25.89 0.02 -11.82
N ILE A 5 26.26 -1.27 -11.86
CA ILE A 5 25.34 -2.39 -11.62
C ILE A 5 25.30 -2.77 -10.13
N GLN A 6 26.31 -2.40 -9.34
CA GLN A 6 26.37 -2.71 -7.91
C GLN A 6 25.65 -1.68 -7.02
N LEU A 7 25.55 -0.41 -7.43
CA LEU A 7 24.91 0.65 -6.65
C LEU A 7 23.46 0.37 -6.21
N PRO A 8 22.55 -0.18 -7.03
CA PRO A 8 21.19 -0.48 -6.59
C PRO A 8 21.12 -1.59 -5.52
N ILE A 9 22.08 -2.52 -5.53
CA ILE A 9 22.17 -3.61 -4.56
C ILE A 9 22.73 -3.08 -3.23
N GLU A 10 23.71 -2.19 -3.26
CA GLU A 10 24.28 -1.55 -2.08
C GLU A 10 23.26 -0.67 -1.36
N VAL A 11 22.48 0.14 -2.09
CA VAL A 11 21.40 0.96 -1.50
C VAL A 11 20.33 0.08 -0.83
N ALA A 12 19.95 -1.02 -1.46
CA ALA A 12 19.00 -1.96 -0.88
C ALA A 12 19.55 -2.71 0.35
N MET A 13 20.86 -2.95 0.44
CA MET A 13 21.51 -3.59 1.59
C MET A 13 21.48 -2.73 2.86
N TYR A 14 21.34 -1.41 2.76
CA TYR A 14 21.32 -0.51 3.93
C TYR A 14 19.91 -0.30 4.52
N ILE A 15 18.85 -0.53 3.77
CA ILE A 15 17.47 -0.34 4.25
C ILE A 15 16.90 -1.66 4.73
N LYS A 16 16.91 -1.86 6.03
CA LYS A 16 16.58 -3.15 6.67
C LYS A 16 15.10 -3.54 6.65
N ARG A 17 14.20 -2.61 6.29
CA ARG A 17 12.74 -2.86 6.33
C ARG A 17 12.29 -3.53 7.63
N GLU A 18 12.78 -3.05 8.76
CA GLU A 18 12.68 -3.72 10.07
C GLU A 18 11.26 -4.10 10.46
N THR A 19 10.28 -3.24 10.18
CA THR A 19 8.88 -3.50 10.47
C THR A 19 8.38 -4.77 9.77
N TYR A 20 8.69 -4.92 8.50
CA TYR A 20 8.27 -6.07 7.70
C TYR A 20 9.08 -7.32 8.05
N LEU A 21 10.38 -7.18 8.29
CA LEU A 21 11.24 -8.28 8.73
C LEU A 21 10.75 -8.83 10.08
N LYS A 22 10.46 -7.98 11.06
CA LYS A 22 9.90 -8.40 12.37
C LYS A 22 8.56 -9.12 12.20
N ARG A 23 7.67 -8.62 11.33
CA ARG A 23 6.40 -9.30 11.03
C ARG A 23 6.61 -10.70 10.43
N LEU A 24 7.56 -10.87 9.49
CA LEU A 24 7.89 -12.21 8.96
C LEU A 24 8.44 -13.14 10.02
N ILE A 25 9.32 -12.64 10.90
CA ILE A 25 9.88 -13.41 12.01
C ILE A 25 8.78 -13.88 12.97
N THR A 26 7.83 -13.00 13.30
CA THR A 26 6.70 -13.36 14.19
C THR A 26 5.76 -14.39 13.55
N LYS A 27 5.63 -14.39 12.23
CA LYS A 27 4.78 -15.32 11.46
C LYS A 27 5.51 -16.64 11.10
N LYS A 28 6.79 -16.75 11.41
CA LYS A 28 7.59 -17.94 11.14
C LYS A 28 6.97 -19.18 11.76
N ASP A 29 6.91 -20.26 10.99
CA ASP A 29 6.44 -21.59 11.43
C ASP A 29 5.00 -21.63 12.01
N ASN A 30 4.15 -20.64 11.68
CA ASN A 30 2.77 -20.56 12.17
C ASN A 30 1.78 -21.48 11.41
N GLY A 31 2.26 -22.30 10.46
CA GLY A 31 1.45 -23.23 9.68
C GLY A 31 0.66 -22.59 8.53
N PHE A 32 0.79 -21.29 8.29
CA PHE A 32 0.15 -20.58 7.18
C PHE A 32 1.12 -20.32 6.02
N ILE A 33 0.61 -20.20 4.80
CA ILE A 33 1.36 -19.70 3.65
C ILE A 33 1.44 -18.18 3.77
N LYS A 34 2.66 -17.63 3.85
CA LYS A 34 2.89 -16.18 3.94
C LYS A 34 2.84 -15.58 2.56
N VAL A 35 1.91 -14.66 2.35
CA VAL A 35 1.66 -14.00 1.07
C VAL A 35 2.08 -12.54 1.17
N ILE A 36 3.21 -12.20 0.56
CA ILE A 36 3.75 -10.83 0.57
C ILE A 36 3.23 -10.11 -0.66
N THR A 37 2.31 -9.19 -0.43
CA THR A 37 1.68 -8.36 -1.47
C THR A 37 2.23 -6.95 -1.50
N GLY A 38 1.90 -6.19 -2.53
CA GLY A 38 2.27 -4.78 -2.66
C GLY A 38 2.72 -4.42 -4.07
N VAL A 39 2.83 -3.12 -4.33
CA VAL A 39 3.19 -2.59 -5.64
C VAL A 39 4.51 -3.16 -6.17
N ARG A 40 4.67 -3.25 -7.48
CA ARG A 40 5.94 -3.68 -8.08
C ARG A 40 7.09 -2.77 -7.64
N ARG A 41 8.29 -3.34 -7.47
CA ARG A 41 9.54 -2.63 -7.09
C ARG A 41 9.53 -1.94 -5.72
N CYS A 42 8.56 -2.21 -4.83
CA CYS A 42 8.59 -1.72 -3.45
C CYS A 42 9.55 -2.51 -2.52
N GLY A 43 10.21 -3.57 -3.02
CA GLY A 43 11.24 -4.31 -2.29
C GLY A 43 10.81 -5.68 -1.74
N LYS A 44 9.68 -6.27 -2.19
CA LYS A 44 9.21 -7.60 -1.75
C LYS A 44 10.24 -8.72 -1.89
N SER A 45 10.78 -8.86 -3.11
CA SER A 45 11.81 -9.87 -3.43
C SER A 45 13.06 -9.66 -2.58
N PHE A 46 13.46 -8.41 -2.36
CA PHE A 46 14.62 -8.08 -1.53
C PHE A 46 14.39 -8.42 -0.05
N LEU A 47 13.20 -8.11 0.49
CA LEU A 47 12.85 -8.50 1.85
C LEU A 47 12.96 -10.01 2.06
N LEU A 48 12.51 -10.80 1.08
CA LEU A 48 12.43 -12.25 1.20
C LEU A 48 13.79 -12.93 0.89
N PHE A 49 14.41 -12.60 -0.24
CA PHE A 49 15.60 -13.28 -0.75
C PHE A 49 16.92 -12.80 -0.13
N ASN A 50 16.91 -11.59 0.45
CA ASN A 50 18.09 -11.02 1.09
C ASN A 50 17.88 -10.95 2.62
N LEU A 51 16.99 -10.08 3.10
CA LEU A 51 16.88 -9.79 4.53
C LEU A 51 16.39 -10.99 5.35
N TYR A 52 15.30 -11.63 4.93
CA TYR A 52 14.75 -12.76 5.68
C TYR A 52 15.58 -14.02 5.53
N LYS A 53 16.15 -14.26 4.33
CA LYS A 53 17.09 -15.34 4.10
C LYS A 53 18.32 -15.19 4.98
N GLU A 54 18.90 -14.00 5.06
CA GLU A 54 20.04 -13.72 5.94
C GLU A 54 19.70 -13.96 7.40
N TYR A 55 18.55 -13.50 7.87
CA TYR A 55 18.07 -13.78 9.22
C TYR A 55 17.99 -15.30 9.51
N LEU A 56 17.46 -16.10 8.60
CA LEU A 56 17.39 -17.55 8.76
C LEU A 56 18.78 -18.20 8.85
N LEU A 57 19.71 -17.80 7.98
CA LEU A 57 21.10 -18.28 8.00
C LEU A 57 21.79 -17.92 9.32
N GLN A 58 21.65 -16.68 9.78
CA GLN A 58 22.19 -16.21 11.07
C GLN A 58 21.54 -16.93 12.27
N SER A 59 20.29 -17.38 12.11
CA SER A 59 19.60 -18.20 13.13
C SER A 59 19.99 -19.69 13.11
N GLY A 60 21.00 -20.07 12.29
CA GLY A 60 21.53 -21.44 12.23
C GLY A 60 20.81 -22.35 11.23
N MET A 61 19.91 -21.82 10.37
CA MET A 61 19.26 -22.63 9.34
C MET A 61 20.27 -22.99 8.23
N PRO A 62 20.44 -24.29 7.89
CA PRO A 62 21.31 -24.70 6.80
C PRO A 62 20.83 -24.13 5.45
N ALA A 63 21.78 -23.68 4.62
CA ALA A 63 21.47 -23.04 3.33
C ALA A 63 20.70 -23.98 2.37
N GLU A 64 20.95 -25.28 2.45
CA GLU A 64 20.23 -26.30 1.66
C GLU A 64 18.76 -26.46 2.04
N CYS A 65 18.38 -26.02 3.25
CA CYS A 65 16.99 -25.99 3.69
C CYS A 65 16.23 -24.74 3.28
N ILE A 66 16.89 -23.80 2.58
CA ILE A 66 16.24 -22.56 2.06
C ILE A 66 16.14 -22.68 0.54
N VAL A 67 14.93 -22.91 0.03
CA VAL A 67 14.63 -23.02 -1.40
C VAL A 67 14.13 -21.69 -1.92
N THR A 68 14.83 -21.11 -2.90
CA THR A 68 14.45 -19.82 -3.49
C THR A 68 14.22 -19.95 -4.99
N LEU A 69 13.13 -19.35 -5.51
CA LEU A 69 12.79 -19.38 -6.93
C LEU A 69 12.10 -18.09 -7.35
N ALA A 70 12.71 -17.35 -8.30
CA ALA A 70 12.13 -16.17 -8.93
C ALA A 70 11.45 -16.58 -10.25
N LEU A 71 10.13 -16.51 -10.30
CA LEU A 71 9.32 -17.01 -11.43
C LEU A 71 9.20 -16.01 -12.59
N ASP A 72 9.49 -14.74 -12.34
CA ASP A 72 9.60 -13.71 -13.40
C ASP A 72 10.88 -13.88 -14.23
N ASN A 73 11.92 -14.51 -13.69
CA ASN A 73 13.17 -14.75 -14.40
C ASN A 73 12.96 -15.75 -15.55
N ALA A 74 13.37 -15.37 -16.76
CA ALA A 74 13.26 -16.20 -17.96
C ALA A 74 13.98 -17.56 -17.85
N LEU A 75 15.09 -17.62 -17.10
CA LEU A 75 15.82 -18.88 -16.86
C LEU A 75 14.98 -19.90 -16.07
N ASN A 76 13.99 -19.43 -15.34
CA ASN A 76 13.07 -20.23 -14.54
C ASN A 76 11.72 -20.49 -15.23
N ALA A 77 11.59 -20.12 -16.52
CA ALA A 77 10.31 -20.20 -17.24
C ALA A 77 9.69 -21.59 -17.23
N LYS A 78 10.47 -22.67 -17.20
CA LYS A 78 9.98 -24.05 -17.10
C LYS A 78 9.18 -24.31 -15.82
N TYR A 79 9.48 -23.62 -14.73
CA TYR A 79 8.77 -23.77 -13.45
C TYR A 79 7.45 -22.99 -13.37
N ARG A 80 7.07 -22.31 -14.46
CA ARG A 80 5.73 -21.69 -14.61
C ARG A 80 4.65 -22.73 -14.93
N ASP A 81 5.01 -23.97 -15.26
CA ASP A 81 4.10 -25.10 -15.26
C ASP A 81 3.93 -25.64 -13.82
N PRO A 82 2.71 -25.70 -13.27
CA PRO A 82 2.49 -26.07 -11.86
C PRO A 82 2.96 -27.49 -11.52
N LEU A 83 2.91 -28.44 -12.48
CA LEU A 83 3.39 -29.80 -12.24
C LEU A 83 4.91 -29.86 -12.17
N ILE A 84 5.61 -29.11 -13.04
CA ILE A 84 7.06 -29.03 -13.04
C ILE A 84 7.53 -28.30 -11.77
N LEU A 85 6.80 -27.26 -11.34
CA LEU A 85 7.06 -26.57 -10.08
C LEU A 85 6.96 -27.53 -8.89
N SER A 86 5.88 -28.32 -8.81
CA SER A 86 5.69 -29.30 -7.73
C SER A 86 6.86 -30.30 -7.66
N GLN A 87 7.21 -30.91 -8.80
CA GLN A 87 8.34 -31.86 -8.89
C GLN A 87 9.66 -31.23 -8.48
N TYR A 88 9.92 -29.99 -8.90
CA TYR A 88 11.12 -29.26 -8.51
C TYR A 88 11.18 -29.04 -6.99
N LEU A 89 10.10 -28.51 -6.41
CA LEU A 89 10.04 -28.23 -4.98
C LEU A 89 10.19 -29.52 -4.14
N GLU A 90 9.55 -30.62 -4.56
CA GLU A 90 9.71 -31.93 -3.91
C GLU A 90 11.16 -32.42 -3.98
N SER A 91 11.82 -32.28 -5.12
CA SER A 91 13.23 -32.68 -5.28
C SER A 91 14.20 -31.87 -4.40
N ARG A 92 13.82 -30.65 -4.05
CA ARG A 92 14.60 -29.76 -3.17
C ARG A 92 14.37 -30.03 -1.68
N MET A 93 13.37 -30.81 -1.32
CA MET A 93 12.97 -31.13 0.04
C MET A 93 12.93 -32.65 0.28
N PRO A 94 14.05 -33.38 0.08
CA PRO A 94 14.06 -34.84 0.04
C PRO A 94 13.88 -35.48 1.45
N ASP A 95 14.17 -34.76 2.51
CA ASP A 95 14.16 -35.28 3.89
C ASP A 95 12.92 -34.77 4.64
N ALA A 96 11.95 -35.67 4.89
CA ALA A 96 10.73 -35.33 5.61
C ALA A 96 10.96 -34.92 7.08
N GLY A 97 12.11 -35.31 7.65
CA GLY A 97 12.49 -34.94 9.02
C GLY A 97 13.10 -33.56 9.17
N LYS A 98 13.46 -32.92 8.06
CA LYS A 98 14.01 -31.56 8.04
C LYS A 98 12.94 -30.50 7.81
N ARG A 99 13.11 -29.32 8.41
CA ARG A 99 12.30 -28.13 8.14
C ARG A 99 12.89 -27.34 6.97
N TYR A 100 12.06 -27.02 5.99
CA TYR A 100 12.44 -26.23 4.80
C TYR A 100 11.72 -24.89 4.78
N TYR A 101 12.38 -23.87 4.22
CA TYR A 101 11.82 -22.53 3.97
C TYR A 101 11.78 -22.30 2.47
N VAL A 102 10.57 -22.17 1.91
CA VAL A 102 10.33 -22.09 0.46
C VAL A 102 9.92 -20.67 0.11
N PHE A 103 10.73 -19.99 -0.71
CA PHE A 103 10.52 -18.62 -1.16
C PHE A 103 10.25 -18.61 -2.66
N LEU A 104 9.04 -18.23 -3.05
CA LEU A 104 8.62 -18.13 -4.45
C LEU A 104 8.27 -16.68 -4.77
N ASP A 105 9.04 -16.07 -5.67
CA ASP A 105 8.83 -14.68 -6.06
C ASP A 105 7.96 -14.61 -7.32
N GLU A 106 7.03 -13.63 -7.34
CA GLU A 106 6.07 -13.36 -8.41
C GLU A 106 5.29 -14.62 -8.83
N ILE A 107 4.63 -15.29 -7.84
CA ILE A 107 3.94 -16.59 -8.01
C ILE A 107 2.86 -16.57 -9.10
N GLN A 108 2.30 -15.39 -9.44
CA GLN A 108 1.30 -15.25 -10.50
C GLN A 108 1.81 -15.58 -11.90
N PHE A 109 3.12 -15.75 -12.11
CA PHE A 109 3.65 -16.25 -13.37
C PHE A 109 3.39 -17.74 -13.58
N VAL A 110 3.02 -18.49 -12.55
CA VAL A 110 2.64 -19.90 -12.70
C VAL A 110 1.28 -19.98 -13.36
N GLY A 111 1.25 -20.68 -14.49
CA GLY A 111 0.04 -20.88 -15.29
C GLY A 111 -0.92 -21.89 -14.67
N LYS A 112 -1.99 -22.19 -15.42
CA LYS A 112 -2.94 -23.26 -15.12
C LYS A 112 -2.68 -24.44 -16.06
N LYS A 113 -2.75 -25.67 -15.56
CA LYS A 113 -2.57 -26.90 -16.31
C LYS A 113 -3.84 -27.73 -16.29
N LYS A 114 -4.38 -28.08 -17.45
CA LYS A 114 -5.54 -28.99 -17.56
C LYS A 114 -5.18 -30.38 -17.06
N VAL A 115 -6.07 -31.00 -16.31
CA VAL A 115 -5.93 -32.40 -15.91
C VAL A 115 -6.29 -33.29 -17.09
N GLN A 116 -5.40 -34.22 -17.44
CA GLN A 116 -5.62 -35.10 -18.63
C GLN A 116 -6.87 -35.96 -18.53
N SER A 117 -7.21 -36.43 -17.31
CA SER A 117 -8.40 -37.26 -17.06
C SER A 117 -9.72 -36.48 -17.02
N ASN A 118 -9.67 -35.16 -16.82
CA ASN A 118 -10.82 -34.27 -16.82
C ASN A 118 -10.45 -32.87 -17.30
N PRO A 119 -10.68 -32.49 -18.56
CA PRO A 119 -10.28 -31.22 -19.15
C PRO A 119 -10.98 -29.96 -18.53
N GLU A 120 -12.01 -30.14 -17.73
CA GLU A 120 -12.68 -29.04 -17.01
C GLU A 120 -11.95 -28.68 -15.72
N ILE A 121 -11.09 -29.55 -15.20
CA ILE A 121 -10.31 -29.35 -14.00
C ILE A 121 -8.92 -28.80 -14.36
N TYR A 122 -8.49 -27.77 -13.65
CA TYR A 122 -7.17 -27.18 -13.78
C TYR A 122 -6.39 -27.36 -12.49
N ILE A 123 -5.12 -27.72 -12.63
CA ILE A 123 -4.13 -27.60 -11.56
C ILE A 123 -3.54 -26.19 -11.60
N THR A 124 -3.44 -25.55 -10.47
CA THR A 124 -2.93 -24.19 -10.29
C THR A 124 -1.78 -24.19 -9.29
N PHE A 125 -1.13 -23.05 -9.08
CA PHE A 125 -0.14 -22.94 -8.03
C PHE A 125 -0.74 -23.09 -6.62
N TYR A 126 -2.03 -22.79 -6.43
CA TYR A 126 -2.72 -23.03 -5.16
C TYR A 126 -2.72 -24.49 -4.76
N ASP A 127 -2.98 -25.38 -5.72
CA ASP A 127 -2.97 -26.84 -5.49
C ASP A 127 -1.58 -27.30 -5.08
N VAL A 128 -0.54 -26.79 -5.76
CA VAL A 128 0.87 -27.09 -5.44
C VAL A 128 1.22 -26.63 -4.00
N LEU A 129 0.89 -25.38 -3.66
CA LEU A 129 1.22 -24.83 -2.34
C LEU A 129 0.44 -25.50 -1.22
N ASN A 130 -0.85 -25.79 -1.42
CA ASN A 130 -1.67 -26.53 -0.46
C ASN A 130 -1.13 -27.95 -0.23
N GLY A 131 -0.74 -28.65 -1.32
CA GLY A 131 -0.11 -29.99 -1.20
C GLY A 131 1.22 -29.97 -0.44
N LEU A 132 2.06 -28.95 -0.66
CA LEU A 132 3.30 -28.77 0.11
C LEU A 132 3.02 -28.47 1.59
N GLN A 133 2.02 -27.65 1.89
CA GLN A 133 1.62 -27.32 3.25
C GLN A 133 1.13 -28.56 4.00
N GLU A 134 0.38 -29.44 3.35
CA GLU A 134 -0.12 -30.70 3.93
C GLU A 134 1.01 -31.65 4.32
N LYS A 135 2.17 -31.63 3.64
CA LYS A 135 3.37 -32.40 4.03
C LYS A 135 3.95 -31.94 5.38
N GLY A 136 3.68 -30.73 5.81
CA GLY A 136 4.00 -30.21 7.15
C GLY A 136 5.47 -29.85 7.40
N ASN A 137 6.39 -30.17 6.49
CA ASN A 137 7.83 -29.92 6.65
C ASN A 137 8.34 -28.65 5.95
N ALA A 138 7.45 -27.88 5.27
CA ALA A 138 7.78 -26.63 4.60
C ALA A 138 7.11 -25.44 5.27
N ASP A 139 7.85 -24.33 5.39
CA ASP A 139 7.32 -23.00 5.69
C ASP A 139 7.38 -22.17 4.41
N ILE A 140 6.21 -21.74 3.90
CA ILE A 140 6.05 -21.26 2.51
C ILE A 140 5.81 -19.77 2.52
N TYR A 141 6.57 -19.05 1.67
CA TYR A 141 6.50 -17.62 1.46
C TYR A 141 6.39 -17.35 -0.03
N VAL A 142 5.37 -16.63 -0.42
CA VAL A 142 5.15 -16.23 -1.83
C VAL A 142 5.05 -14.73 -1.94
N THR A 143 5.51 -14.17 -3.06
CA THR A 143 5.28 -12.76 -3.36
C THR A 143 4.41 -12.61 -4.59
N GLY A 144 3.74 -11.47 -4.68
CA GLY A 144 3.03 -11.06 -5.88
C GLY A 144 2.65 -9.57 -5.88
N SER A 145 2.49 -9.05 -7.08
CA SER A 145 2.21 -7.63 -7.33
C SER A 145 0.77 -7.37 -7.78
N ASN A 146 -0.14 -8.34 -7.59
CA ASN A 146 -1.54 -8.24 -8.00
C ASN A 146 -2.48 -8.66 -6.87
N SER A 147 -3.38 -7.77 -6.46
CA SER A 147 -4.35 -8.02 -5.39
C SER A 147 -5.39 -9.08 -5.75
N LYS A 148 -5.82 -9.13 -7.02
CA LYS A 148 -6.83 -10.11 -7.46
C LYS A 148 -6.40 -11.56 -7.26
N MET A 149 -5.10 -11.83 -7.45
CA MET A 149 -4.57 -13.18 -7.38
C MET A 149 -4.15 -13.59 -5.96
N LEU A 150 -4.09 -12.67 -5.00
CA LEU A 150 -3.52 -13.00 -3.69
C LEU A 150 -4.42 -12.60 -2.52
N SER A 151 -5.03 -11.43 -2.48
CA SER A 151 -5.79 -11.01 -1.30
C SER A 151 -7.21 -11.59 -1.23
N LYS A 152 -7.91 -11.73 -2.38
CA LYS A 152 -9.21 -12.44 -2.41
C LYS A 152 -9.02 -13.94 -2.28
N ASP A 153 -7.97 -14.45 -2.92
CA ASP A 153 -7.69 -15.88 -3.00
C ASP A 153 -7.05 -16.43 -1.71
N VAL A 154 -6.43 -15.57 -0.87
CA VAL A 154 -5.93 -15.99 0.45
C VAL A 154 -7.05 -16.61 1.31
N ALA A 155 -8.24 -16.03 1.28
CA ALA A 155 -9.36 -16.55 2.05
C ALA A 155 -10.00 -17.80 1.43
N THR A 156 -10.08 -17.87 0.07
CA THR A 156 -10.80 -18.92 -0.66
C THR A 156 -9.89 -20.07 -1.10
N GLU A 157 -8.85 -19.78 -1.87
CA GLU A 157 -7.98 -20.77 -2.51
C GLU A 157 -6.98 -21.39 -1.53
N PHE A 158 -6.45 -20.61 -0.60
CA PHE A 158 -5.65 -21.16 0.51
C PHE A 158 -6.52 -21.71 1.64
N ARG A 159 -7.84 -21.80 1.45
CA ARG A 159 -8.78 -22.41 2.40
C ARG A 159 -8.65 -21.83 3.83
N GLY A 160 -8.42 -20.52 3.93
CA GLY A 160 -8.17 -19.84 5.22
C GLY A 160 -6.78 -20.07 5.82
N ARG A 161 -5.83 -20.68 5.10
CA ARG A 161 -4.46 -20.95 5.54
C ARG A 161 -3.42 -19.99 4.97
N GLY A 162 -3.86 -18.87 4.43
CA GLY A 162 -3.01 -17.77 3.95
C GLY A 162 -2.86 -16.68 5.01
N ASP A 163 -1.68 -16.11 5.12
CA ASP A 163 -1.35 -15.01 6.03
C ASP A 163 -0.71 -13.87 5.24
N GLU A 164 -1.50 -12.83 4.98
CA GLU A 164 -1.06 -11.72 4.13
C GLU A 164 -0.16 -10.74 4.88
N LEU A 165 0.89 -10.28 4.20
CA LEU A 165 1.75 -9.18 4.58
C LEU A 165 1.77 -8.16 3.44
N HIS A 166 0.94 -7.12 3.55
CA HIS A 166 0.94 -6.04 2.57
C HIS A 166 2.12 -5.09 2.79
N MET A 167 2.92 -4.88 1.74
CA MET A 167 4.14 -4.08 1.77
C MET A 167 3.96 -2.82 0.93
N VAL A 168 4.15 -1.66 1.56
CA VAL A 168 4.14 -0.34 0.90
C VAL A 168 5.59 0.09 0.55
N PRO A 169 5.79 1.12 -0.30
CA PRO A 169 7.09 1.75 -0.51
C PRO A 169 7.78 2.14 0.81
N LEU A 170 8.99 2.65 0.76
CA LEU A 170 9.71 3.09 1.95
C LEU A 170 8.93 4.20 2.67
N SER A 171 8.84 4.09 4.00
CA SER A 171 8.30 5.16 4.83
C SER A 171 9.24 6.37 4.85
N PHE A 172 8.72 7.53 5.25
CA PHE A 172 9.58 8.71 5.45
C PHE A 172 10.74 8.41 6.41
N LYS A 173 10.46 7.69 7.50
CA LYS A 173 11.51 7.29 8.45
C LYS A 173 12.61 6.47 7.80
N GLU A 174 12.26 5.46 7.00
CA GLU A 174 13.25 4.62 6.31
C GLU A 174 14.09 5.42 5.31
N CYS A 175 13.48 6.36 4.58
CA CYS A 175 14.19 7.27 3.68
C CYS A 175 15.10 8.24 4.46
N TYR A 176 14.59 8.86 5.52
CA TYR A 176 15.33 9.81 6.34
C TYR A 176 16.51 9.16 7.06
N ASP A 177 16.32 7.98 7.65
CA ASP A 177 17.39 7.23 8.33
C ASP A 177 18.52 6.84 7.33
N PHE A 178 18.18 6.66 6.05
CA PHE A 178 19.14 6.34 5.00
C PHE A 178 19.88 7.58 4.48
N VAL A 179 19.17 8.67 4.19
CA VAL A 179 19.74 9.88 3.56
C VAL A 179 20.37 10.81 4.60
N GLY A 180 19.76 10.93 5.78
CA GLY A 180 20.15 11.89 6.83
C GLY A 180 19.80 13.32 6.47
N GLY A 181 20.48 14.29 7.12
CA GLY A 181 20.31 15.72 6.83
C GLY A 181 19.21 16.41 7.63
N GLY A 182 18.69 17.52 7.09
CA GLY A 182 17.60 18.27 7.70
C GLY A 182 16.25 17.59 7.51
N LYS A 183 15.43 17.49 8.57
CA LYS A 183 14.11 16.85 8.49
C LYS A 183 13.17 17.53 7.51
N GLU A 184 13.21 18.84 7.42
CA GLU A 184 12.36 19.63 6.50
C GLU A 184 12.72 19.37 5.05
N GLU A 185 14.01 19.43 4.72
CA GLU A 185 14.52 19.16 3.36
C GLU A 185 14.20 17.72 2.95
N ALA A 186 14.48 16.76 3.82
CA ALA A 186 14.17 15.34 3.58
C ALA A 186 12.67 15.11 3.38
N PHE A 187 11.80 15.84 4.10
CA PHE A 187 10.36 15.72 3.93
C PHE A 187 9.87 16.34 2.61
N VAL A 188 10.46 17.47 2.20
CA VAL A 188 10.17 18.06 0.88
C VAL A 188 10.55 17.08 -0.23
N ASP A 189 11.76 16.49 -0.16
CA ASP A 189 12.20 15.46 -1.10
C ASP A 189 11.26 14.24 -1.11
N TYR A 190 10.84 13.78 0.06
CA TYR A 190 9.90 12.67 0.18
C TYR A 190 8.51 12.99 -0.39
N MET A 191 8.01 14.20 -0.18
CA MET A 191 6.77 14.66 -0.80
C MET A 191 6.89 14.70 -2.33
N LEU A 192 8.04 15.12 -2.86
CA LEU A 192 8.29 15.25 -4.31
C LEU A 192 8.52 13.90 -4.98
N TYR A 193 9.38 13.07 -4.40
CA TYR A 193 9.92 11.88 -5.06
C TYR A 193 9.47 10.56 -4.43
N GLY A 194 8.74 10.61 -3.31
CA GLY A 194 8.18 9.43 -2.66
C GLY A 194 9.21 8.50 -2.02
N GLY A 195 8.78 7.27 -1.76
CA GLY A 195 9.55 6.22 -1.09
C GLY A 195 9.84 5.00 -1.97
N MET A 196 9.80 5.12 -3.30
CA MET A 196 10.23 4.01 -4.17
C MET A 196 11.74 3.74 -3.99
N PRO A 197 12.16 2.51 -3.59
CA PRO A 197 13.54 2.27 -3.12
C PRO A 197 14.64 2.75 -4.08
N LEU A 198 14.48 2.53 -5.39
CA LEU A 198 15.51 2.92 -6.37
C LEU A 198 15.61 4.43 -6.62
N VAL A 199 14.66 5.24 -6.15
CA VAL A 199 14.77 6.72 -6.19
C VAL A 199 15.96 7.19 -5.37
N LEU A 200 16.24 6.53 -4.23
CA LEU A 200 17.35 6.89 -3.34
C LEU A 200 18.73 6.65 -3.96
N SER A 201 18.83 5.84 -5.03
CA SER A 201 20.07 5.62 -5.77
C SER A 201 20.31 6.67 -6.86
N LYS A 202 19.38 7.57 -7.13
CA LYS A 202 19.48 8.59 -8.17
C LYS A 202 20.20 9.82 -7.63
N GLN A 203 21.12 10.35 -8.43
CA GLN A 203 22.03 11.43 -8.03
C GLN A 203 21.43 12.82 -8.26
N SER A 204 20.52 12.96 -9.21
CA SER A 204 19.92 14.23 -9.59
C SER A 204 18.40 14.17 -9.62
N ASP A 205 17.76 15.34 -9.47
CA ASP A 205 16.31 15.47 -9.59
C ASP A 205 15.80 15.04 -10.98
N ALA A 206 16.57 15.28 -12.02
CA ALA A 206 16.25 14.84 -13.38
C ALA A 206 16.18 13.31 -13.46
N GLU A 207 17.16 12.62 -12.92
CA GLU A 207 17.19 11.14 -12.87
C GLU A 207 16.05 10.57 -12.02
N LYS A 208 15.72 11.21 -10.87
CA LYS A 208 14.59 10.80 -10.03
C LYS A 208 13.28 10.91 -10.80
N ARG A 209 13.05 12.04 -11.49
CA ARG A 209 11.84 12.29 -12.30
C ARG A 209 11.72 11.32 -13.47
N GLU A 210 12.80 11.12 -14.22
CA GLU A 210 12.83 10.18 -15.34
C GLU A 210 12.53 8.75 -14.88
N TYR A 211 13.17 8.31 -13.80
CA TYR A 211 12.92 6.98 -13.23
C TYR A 211 11.46 6.79 -12.81
N LEU A 212 10.89 7.75 -12.08
CA LEU A 212 9.49 7.65 -11.60
C LEU A 212 8.50 7.69 -12.76
N SER A 213 8.72 8.55 -13.77
CA SER A 213 7.87 8.64 -14.95
C SER A 213 7.91 7.34 -15.77
N GLY A 214 9.11 6.79 -15.98
CA GLY A 214 9.29 5.49 -16.63
C GLY A 214 8.68 4.35 -15.81
N LEU A 215 8.81 4.38 -14.48
CA LEU A 215 8.21 3.38 -13.61
C LEU A 215 6.68 3.41 -13.69
N PHE A 216 6.09 4.59 -13.71
CA PHE A 216 4.63 4.74 -13.84
C PHE A 216 4.14 4.24 -15.20
N SER A 217 4.72 4.73 -16.30
CA SER A 217 4.25 4.44 -17.66
C SER A 217 4.54 3.00 -18.09
N GLU A 218 5.80 2.57 -17.98
CA GLU A 218 6.25 1.30 -18.56
C GLU A 218 6.01 0.10 -17.63
N THR A 219 6.04 0.32 -16.30
CA THR A 219 5.92 -0.80 -15.36
C THR A 219 4.48 -0.98 -14.88
N TYR A 220 3.79 0.11 -14.50
CA TYR A 220 2.44 -0.03 -13.95
C TYR A 220 1.36 0.13 -14.99
N PHE A 221 1.34 1.25 -15.70
CA PHE A 221 0.26 1.54 -16.63
C PHE A 221 0.17 0.50 -17.75
N LYS A 222 1.30 0.19 -18.38
CA LYS A 222 1.38 -0.84 -19.43
C LYS A 222 0.95 -2.21 -18.93
N ASP A 223 1.41 -2.64 -17.76
CA ASP A 223 1.02 -3.91 -17.16
C ASP A 223 -0.49 -3.98 -16.87
N ILE A 224 -1.11 -2.89 -16.39
CA ILE A 224 -2.56 -2.84 -16.16
C ILE A 224 -3.33 -2.97 -17.48
N VAL A 225 -2.89 -2.24 -18.53
CA VAL A 225 -3.51 -2.26 -19.85
C VAL A 225 -3.45 -3.65 -20.46
N GLU A 226 -2.26 -4.26 -20.49
CA GLU A 226 -2.04 -5.58 -21.10
C GLU A 226 -2.78 -6.68 -20.32
N ARG A 227 -2.68 -6.70 -19.01
CA ARG A 227 -3.28 -7.72 -18.16
C ARG A 227 -4.81 -7.75 -18.23
N ASN A 228 -5.44 -6.58 -18.32
CA ASN A 228 -6.89 -6.46 -18.31
C ASN A 228 -7.48 -6.29 -19.72
N SER A 229 -6.65 -6.37 -20.78
CA SER A 229 -7.07 -6.18 -22.18
C SER A 229 -7.91 -4.92 -22.35
N ILE A 230 -7.43 -3.78 -21.83
CA ILE A 230 -8.19 -2.53 -21.74
C ILE A 230 -8.42 -1.96 -23.15
N ALA A 231 -9.70 -1.80 -23.51
CA ALA A 231 -10.10 -1.30 -24.82
C ALA A 231 -9.78 0.19 -25.04
N TYR A 232 -9.82 0.98 -23.96
CA TYR A 232 -9.60 2.44 -24.01
C TYR A 232 -8.47 2.86 -23.03
N PRO A 233 -7.18 2.64 -23.36
CA PRO A 233 -6.06 3.00 -22.50
C PRO A 233 -6.01 4.50 -22.17
N GLU A 234 -6.42 5.37 -23.10
CA GLU A 234 -6.47 6.82 -22.87
C GLU A 234 -7.42 7.19 -21.73
N ALA A 235 -8.57 6.52 -21.62
CA ALA A 235 -9.52 6.76 -20.55
C ALA A 235 -8.98 6.30 -19.19
N LEU A 236 -8.26 5.18 -19.15
CA LEU A 236 -7.54 4.75 -17.95
C LEU A 236 -6.46 5.76 -17.55
N GLY A 237 -5.74 6.32 -18.56
CA GLY A 237 -4.74 7.36 -18.35
C GLY A 237 -5.35 8.62 -17.73
N MET A 238 -6.46 9.10 -18.29
CA MET A 238 -7.19 10.26 -17.78
C MET A 238 -7.75 9.99 -16.36
N LEU A 239 -8.19 8.77 -16.07
CA LEU A 239 -8.64 8.39 -14.74
C LEU A 239 -7.48 8.46 -13.73
N ALA A 240 -6.31 7.97 -14.11
CA ALA A 240 -5.12 8.06 -13.26
C ALA A 240 -4.70 9.53 -13.03
N ASP A 241 -4.80 10.39 -14.05
CA ASP A 241 -4.56 11.85 -13.93
C ASP A 241 -5.53 12.50 -12.95
N GLU A 242 -6.83 12.19 -13.06
CA GLU A 242 -7.88 12.70 -12.17
C GLU A 242 -7.62 12.26 -10.72
N LEU A 243 -7.30 10.99 -10.50
CA LEU A 243 -7.02 10.48 -9.15
C LEU A 243 -5.75 11.08 -8.55
N CYS A 244 -4.71 11.32 -9.34
CA CYS A 244 -3.50 11.96 -8.87
C CYS A 244 -3.71 13.45 -8.57
N SER A 245 -4.51 14.16 -9.39
CA SER A 245 -4.77 15.58 -9.19
C SER A 245 -5.76 15.88 -8.07
N SER A 246 -6.60 14.89 -7.69
CA SER A 246 -7.62 14.99 -6.65
C SER A 246 -7.40 14.02 -5.50
N VAL A 247 -6.16 13.65 -5.24
CA VAL A 247 -5.78 12.72 -4.15
C VAL A 247 -6.37 13.21 -2.83
N GLY A 248 -6.99 12.30 -2.06
CA GLY A 248 -7.65 12.65 -0.81
C GLY A 248 -9.02 13.37 -0.95
N SER A 249 -9.50 13.60 -2.18
CA SER A 249 -10.82 14.21 -2.39
C SER A 249 -11.91 13.16 -2.57
N LEU A 250 -13.12 13.47 -2.07
CA LEU A 250 -14.28 12.58 -2.25
C LEU A 250 -14.72 12.51 -3.71
N THR A 251 -14.67 11.32 -4.28
CA THR A 251 -15.08 11.06 -5.66
C THR A 251 -15.79 9.72 -5.85
N ASN A 252 -16.42 9.53 -7.01
CA ASN A 252 -17.06 8.28 -7.43
C ASN A 252 -17.08 8.17 -8.95
N SER A 253 -17.35 6.97 -9.47
CA SER A 253 -17.38 6.69 -10.91
C SER A 253 -18.35 7.58 -11.69
N ASN A 254 -19.52 7.92 -11.12
CA ASN A 254 -20.50 8.80 -11.78
C ASN A 254 -19.97 10.24 -11.92
N LYS A 255 -19.35 10.78 -10.86
CA LYS A 255 -18.73 12.13 -10.91
C LYS A 255 -17.62 12.18 -11.94
N ILE A 256 -16.75 11.17 -11.97
CA ILE A 256 -15.66 11.08 -12.93
C ILE A 256 -16.19 10.95 -14.36
N ALA A 257 -17.19 10.08 -14.62
CA ALA A 257 -17.82 9.95 -15.93
C ALA A 257 -18.44 11.27 -16.42
N ALA A 258 -19.12 12.01 -15.53
CA ALA A 258 -19.66 13.33 -15.83
C ALA A 258 -18.55 14.34 -16.17
N THR A 259 -17.42 14.33 -15.46
CA THR A 259 -16.26 15.16 -15.74
C THR A 259 -15.66 14.82 -17.11
N PHE A 260 -15.51 13.54 -17.45
CA PHE A 260 -15.00 13.10 -18.75
C PHE A 260 -15.89 13.55 -19.89
N GLN A 261 -17.21 13.42 -19.73
CA GLN A 261 -18.17 13.89 -20.73
C GLN A 261 -18.15 15.41 -20.92
N SER A 262 -18.13 16.20 -19.82
CA SER A 262 -18.21 17.66 -19.85
C SER A 262 -16.90 18.32 -20.30
N VAL A 263 -15.77 17.88 -19.74
CA VAL A 263 -14.45 18.52 -19.94
C VAL A 263 -13.70 17.93 -21.12
N ARG A 264 -13.73 16.61 -21.29
CA ARG A 264 -12.95 15.89 -22.31
C ARG A 264 -13.78 15.46 -23.52
N LYS A 265 -15.10 15.69 -23.52
CA LYS A 265 -16.05 15.27 -24.58
C LYS A 265 -16.00 13.76 -24.88
N MET A 266 -15.53 12.96 -23.92
CA MET A 266 -15.41 11.51 -24.04
C MET A 266 -16.61 10.86 -23.34
N LYS A 267 -17.39 10.07 -24.10
CA LYS A 267 -18.53 9.32 -23.57
C LYS A 267 -18.05 7.97 -23.05
N ILE A 268 -17.84 7.87 -21.76
CA ILE A 268 -17.55 6.62 -21.03
C ILE A 268 -18.58 6.50 -19.94
N ASP A 269 -19.19 5.31 -19.84
CA ASP A 269 -20.18 5.06 -18.79
C ASP A 269 -19.50 4.86 -17.43
N SER A 270 -20.29 5.02 -16.37
CA SER A 270 -19.81 4.91 -15.00
C SER A 270 -19.41 3.49 -14.60
N GLU A 271 -19.90 2.46 -15.30
CA GLU A 271 -19.55 1.06 -15.07
C GLU A 271 -18.12 0.78 -15.56
N THR A 272 -17.78 1.23 -16.76
CA THR A 272 -16.43 1.18 -17.31
C THR A 272 -15.42 1.93 -16.42
N ILE A 273 -15.78 3.14 -15.95
CA ILE A 273 -14.95 3.88 -14.98
C ILE A 273 -14.80 3.08 -13.68
N GLY A 274 -15.86 2.47 -13.19
CA GLY A 274 -15.82 1.60 -12.01
C GLY A 274 -14.88 0.39 -12.17
N ALA A 275 -14.90 -0.25 -13.35
CA ALA A 275 -13.98 -1.33 -13.68
C ALA A 275 -12.51 -0.85 -13.72
N TYR A 276 -12.25 0.31 -14.33
CA TYR A 276 -10.90 0.89 -14.40
C TYR A 276 -10.37 1.32 -13.03
N LEU A 277 -11.23 1.88 -12.17
CA LEU A 277 -10.90 2.11 -10.75
C LEU A 277 -10.50 0.79 -10.08
N GLY A 278 -11.27 -0.29 -10.31
CA GLY A 278 -10.94 -1.61 -9.82
C GLY A 278 -9.54 -2.08 -10.26
N TYR A 279 -9.17 -1.89 -11.53
CA TYR A 279 -7.85 -2.29 -12.04
C TYR A 279 -6.70 -1.49 -11.43
N LEU A 280 -6.90 -0.19 -11.17
CA LEU A 280 -5.92 0.66 -10.48
C LEU A 280 -5.74 0.23 -9.02
N LEU A 281 -6.82 -0.14 -8.33
CA LEU A 281 -6.77 -0.67 -6.97
C LEU A 281 -6.11 -2.05 -6.93
N ASP A 282 -6.47 -2.94 -7.88
CA ASP A 282 -5.92 -4.29 -7.98
C ASP A 282 -4.40 -4.32 -8.27
N SER A 283 -3.85 -3.26 -8.86
CA SER A 283 -2.41 -3.09 -9.07
C SER A 283 -1.67 -2.55 -7.85
N TYR A 284 -2.36 -2.25 -6.76
CA TYR A 284 -1.86 -1.54 -5.59
C TYR A 284 -1.32 -0.13 -5.87
N LEU A 285 -1.60 0.44 -7.03
CA LEU A 285 -1.17 1.80 -7.37
C LEU A 285 -1.97 2.86 -6.62
N PHE A 286 -3.23 2.55 -6.35
CA PHE A 286 -4.12 3.34 -5.51
C PHE A 286 -4.76 2.47 -4.41
N SER A 287 -5.13 3.14 -3.33
CA SER A 287 -5.92 2.58 -2.23
C SER A 287 -7.21 3.39 -2.06
N VAL A 288 -8.21 2.78 -1.46
CA VAL A 288 -9.50 3.41 -1.21
C VAL A 288 -9.79 3.49 0.29
N ALA A 289 -10.08 4.69 0.79
CA ALA A 289 -10.67 4.91 2.11
C ALA A 289 -12.18 5.06 1.95
N ARG A 290 -12.94 4.19 2.59
CA ARG A 290 -14.40 4.17 2.51
C ARG A 290 -15.01 5.21 3.43
N ARG A 291 -16.13 5.74 2.99
CA ARG A 291 -16.88 6.72 3.78
C ARG A 291 -17.67 6.06 4.90
N TYR A 292 -17.38 6.42 6.14
CA TYR A 292 -17.97 5.87 7.35
C TYR A 292 -18.74 6.93 8.15
N ASP A 293 -20.02 6.70 8.42
CA ASP A 293 -20.81 7.54 9.32
C ASP A 293 -20.44 7.24 10.78
N VAL A 294 -19.70 8.16 11.39
CA VAL A 294 -19.16 7.99 12.75
C VAL A 294 -20.29 7.87 13.78
N LYS A 295 -21.41 8.61 13.63
CA LYS A 295 -22.55 8.58 14.52
C LYS A 295 -23.50 7.41 14.24
N GLY A 296 -23.78 7.17 12.94
CA GLY A 296 -24.68 6.11 12.48
C GLY A 296 -24.03 4.73 12.43
N ARG A 297 -22.71 4.64 12.58
CA ARG A 297 -21.90 3.40 12.54
C ARG A 297 -22.16 2.55 11.30
N LYS A 298 -22.27 3.19 10.12
CA LYS A 298 -22.53 2.52 8.84
C LYS A 298 -21.63 3.05 7.74
N TYR A 299 -21.35 2.19 6.77
CA TYR A 299 -20.64 2.57 5.58
C TYR A 299 -21.57 3.13 4.51
N PHE A 300 -21.05 4.08 3.73
CA PHE A 300 -21.68 4.53 2.50
C PHE A 300 -20.98 3.89 1.31
N SER A 301 -21.73 3.52 0.29
CA SER A 301 -21.15 2.95 -0.92
C SER A 301 -20.29 3.97 -1.68
N TYR A 302 -20.70 5.24 -1.69
CA TYR A 302 -20.03 6.34 -2.41
C TYR A 302 -20.44 7.69 -1.80
N PRO A 303 -19.66 8.79 -2.01
CA PRO A 303 -18.31 8.82 -2.58
C PRO A 303 -17.24 8.32 -1.60
N ASN A 304 -16.08 7.93 -2.12
CA ASN A 304 -14.90 7.51 -1.34
C ASN A 304 -13.72 8.44 -1.62
N LYS A 305 -12.66 8.37 -0.78
CA LYS A 305 -11.37 8.99 -1.08
C LYS A 305 -10.43 7.95 -1.67
N TYR A 306 -9.58 8.38 -2.59
CA TYR A 306 -8.54 7.55 -3.19
C TYR A 306 -7.18 8.15 -2.90
N TYR A 307 -6.23 7.30 -2.53
CA TYR A 307 -4.86 7.68 -2.19
C TYR A 307 -3.89 6.93 -3.09
N CYS A 308 -2.89 7.64 -3.61
CA CYS A 308 -1.81 7.02 -4.36
C CYS A 308 -0.84 6.36 -3.39
N ILE A 309 -0.35 5.17 -3.74
CA ILE A 309 0.57 4.40 -2.89
C ILE A 309 1.89 5.13 -2.63
N ASP A 310 2.26 6.08 -3.49
CA ASP A 310 3.52 6.81 -3.42
C ASP A 310 3.35 8.22 -4.01
N SER A 311 3.78 9.26 -3.27
CA SER A 311 3.67 10.65 -3.71
C SER A 311 4.50 10.95 -4.96
N GLY A 312 5.69 10.35 -5.08
CA GLY A 312 6.57 10.53 -6.24
C GLY A 312 5.97 9.95 -7.52
N LEU A 313 5.28 8.80 -7.44
CA LEU A 313 4.55 8.23 -8.58
C LEU A 313 3.37 9.11 -8.99
N CYS A 314 2.65 9.68 -8.02
CA CYS A 314 1.56 10.61 -8.25
C CYS A 314 2.06 11.88 -8.96
N ASN A 315 3.12 12.49 -8.44
CA ASN A 315 3.75 13.68 -9.04
C ASN A 315 4.31 13.39 -10.45
N ALA A 316 4.94 12.23 -10.64
CA ALA A 316 5.47 11.81 -11.94
C ALA A 316 4.36 11.68 -12.99
N ARG A 317 3.19 11.13 -12.61
CA ARG A 317 2.02 11.05 -13.49
C ARG A 317 1.56 12.43 -13.95
N LEU A 318 1.63 13.43 -13.08
CA LEU A 318 1.28 14.83 -13.35
C LEU A 318 2.47 15.66 -13.89
N ASN A 319 3.55 15.01 -14.32
CA ASN A 319 4.80 15.65 -14.78
C ASN A 319 5.36 16.69 -13.78
N PHE A 320 5.17 16.46 -12.47
CA PHE A 320 5.60 17.36 -11.39
C PHE A 320 5.09 18.79 -11.50
N ARG A 321 3.93 19.02 -12.13
CA ARG A 321 3.35 20.36 -12.37
C ARG A 321 2.35 20.79 -11.32
N GLN A 322 1.72 19.84 -10.63
CA GLN A 322 0.68 20.10 -9.63
C GLN A 322 1.13 19.54 -8.28
N ILE A 323 1.88 20.34 -7.54
CA ILE A 323 2.37 19.96 -6.21
C ILE A 323 1.52 20.70 -5.19
N GLU A 324 0.47 20.04 -4.71
CA GLU A 324 -0.40 20.57 -3.66
C GLU A 324 -0.04 19.95 -2.31
N GLU A 325 0.72 20.68 -1.50
CA GLU A 325 1.26 20.18 -0.23
C GLU A 325 0.20 19.59 0.71
N THR A 326 -1.01 20.17 0.72
CA THR A 326 -2.11 19.68 1.58
C THR A 326 -2.52 18.28 1.21
N HIS A 327 -2.76 18.02 -0.08
CA HIS A 327 -3.14 16.71 -0.58
C HIS A 327 -2.01 15.68 -0.46
N LEU A 328 -0.77 16.09 -0.73
CA LEU A 328 0.38 15.22 -0.59
C LEU A 328 0.65 14.85 0.87
N MET A 329 0.51 15.78 1.80
CA MET A 329 0.65 15.51 3.23
C MET A 329 -0.42 14.53 3.71
N GLU A 330 -1.68 14.73 3.31
CA GLU A 330 -2.78 13.81 3.61
C GLU A 330 -2.51 12.40 3.05
N ASN A 331 -2.02 12.31 1.80
CA ASN A 331 -1.64 11.06 1.17
C ASN A 331 -0.51 10.34 1.93
N ILE A 332 0.50 11.07 2.39
CA ILE A 332 1.62 10.53 3.17
C ILE A 332 1.13 10.00 4.52
N ILE A 333 0.27 10.75 5.21
CA ILE A 333 -0.32 10.31 6.49
C ILE A 333 -1.11 9.02 6.29
N TYR A 334 -1.94 8.95 5.25
CA TYR A 334 -2.70 7.74 4.91
C TYR A 334 -1.78 6.55 4.70
N ASN A 335 -0.75 6.68 3.84
CA ASN A 335 0.19 5.62 3.54
C ASN A 335 0.99 5.17 4.75
N GLU A 336 1.38 6.10 5.64
CA GLU A 336 2.05 5.77 6.90
C GLU A 336 1.13 4.95 7.82
N LEU A 337 -0.16 5.33 7.94
CA LEU A 337 -1.14 4.58 8.74
C LEU A 337 -1.32 3.15 8.21
N ILE A 338 -1.46 2.98 6.88
CA ILE A 338 -1.54 1.67 6.22
C ILE A 338 -0.24 0.87 6.45
N GLY A 339 0.92 1.49 6.29
CA GLY A 339 2.22 0.86 6.53
C GLY A 339 2.41 0.36 7.98
N ARG A 340 1.84 1.07 8.95
CA ARG A 340 1.77 0.64 10.36
C ARG A 340 0.81 -0.53 10.58
N GLY A 341 -0.05 -0.85 9.61
CA GLY A 341 -1.02 -1.96 9.67
C GLY A 341 -2.41 -1.55 10.14
N TYR A 342 -2.70 -0.26 10.20
CA TYR A 342 -4.04 0.20 10.58
C TYR A 342 -5.04 0.05 9.43
N SER A 343 -6.32 -0.16 9.78
CA SER A 343 -7.45 0.01 8.86
C SER A 343 -7.90 1.46 8.92
N VAL A 344 -8.03 2.11 7.75
CA VAL A 344 -8.27 3.55 7.63
C VAL A 344 -9.50 3.82 6.76
N ASP A 345 -10.46 4.53 7.31
CA ASP A 345 -11.67 5.01 6.65
C ASP A 345 -11.76 6.54 6.71
N VAL A 346 -12.66 7.15 5.93
CA VAL A 346 -13.01 8.59 6.02
C VAL A 346 -14.22 8.77 6.91
N GLY A 347 -14.12 9.64 7.91
CA GLY A 347 -15.20 9.90 8.85
C GLY A 347 -16.17 10.96 8.35
N ILE A 348 -17.48 10.67 8.49
CA ILE A 348 -18.54 11.65 8.23
C ILE A 348 -19.32 11.90 9.51
N VAL A 349 -19.47 13.17 9.85
CA VAL A 349 -20.21 13.63 11.03
C VAL A 349 -21.32 14.56 10.59
N ASN A 350 -22.55 14.09 10.67
CA ASN A 350 -23.73 14.92 10.39
C ASN A 350 -24.06 15.80 11.59
N GLY A 351 -24.25 17.09 11.33
CA GLY A 351 -24.59 18.09 12.34
C GLY A 351 -25.57 19.13 11.81
N THR A 352 -25.83 20.13 12.62
CA THR A 352 -26.64 21.31 12.27
C THR A 352 -25.92 22.58 12.69
N GLU A 353 -26.01 23.60 11.85
CA GLU A 353 -25.52 24.97 12.14
C GLU A 353 -26.64 25.99 11.97
N MET A 354 -26.54 27.09 12.71
CA MET A 354 -27.41 28.24 12.51
C MET A 354 -26.79 29.18 11.47
N THR A 355 -27.42 29.26 10.31
CA THR A 355 -26.98 30.16 9.24
C THR A 355 -28.12 31.15 8.94
N SER A 356 -27.86 32.43 9.15
CA SER A 356 -28.88 33.52 8.94
C SER A 356 -30.21 33.27 9.66
N GLY A 357 -30.13 32.76 10.93
CA GLY A 357 -31.33 32.49 11.74
C GLY A 357 -32.10 31.21 11.38
N LYS A 358 -31.61 30.40 10.41
CA LYS A 358 -32.19 29.11 10.03
C LYS A 358 -31.26 27.96 10.40
N GLN A 359 -31.84 26.88 10.90
CA GLN A 359 -31.11 25.65 11.15
C GLN A 359 -30.83 24.92 9.83
N THR A 360 -29.56 24.82 9.47
CA THR A 360 -29.08 24.16 8.24
C THR A 360 -28.36 22.87 8.60
N ARG A 361 -28.62 21.80 7.87
CA ARG A 361 -27.87 20.54 7.99
C ARG A 361 -26.49 20.72 7.36
N VAL A 362 -25.45 20.36 8.12
CA VAL A 362 -24.04 20.43 7.68
C VAL A 362 -23.42 19.06 7.87
N THR A 363 -22.58 18.69 6.93
CA THR A 363 -21.77 17.46 6.99
C THR A 363 -20.31 17.87 7.18
N TYR A 364 -19.70 17.37 8.27
CA TYR A 364 -18.30 17.54 8.54
C TYR A 364 -17.54 16.27 8.16
N GLU A 365 -16.30 16.42 7.77
CA GLU A 365 -15.41 15.32 7.43
C GLU A 365 -14.34 15.17 8.51
N ILE A 366 -13.98 13.94 8.80
CA ILE A 366 -12.78 13.56 9.55
C ILE A 366 -11.91 12.81 8.54
N ASP A 367 -10.70 13.32 8.29
CA ASP A 367 -9.84 12.78 7.23
C ASP A 367 -9.58 11.28 7.41
N PHE A 368 -9.31 10.86 8.67
CA PHE A 368 -9.04 9.45 8.94
C PHE A 368 -9.75 8.95 10.20
N VAL A 369 -10.52 7.90 10.03
CA VAL A 369 -11.03 7.05 11.11
C VAL A 369 -10.19 5.78 11.11
N VAL A 370 -9.36 5.64 12.13
CA VAL A 370 -8.36 4.59 12.23
C VAL A 370 -8.78 3.57 13.27
N ASN A 371 -8.83 2.30 12.90
CA ASN A 371 -9.03 1.20 13.82
C ASN A 371 -7.67 0.55 14.12
N ALA A 372 -7.31 0.51 15.41
CA ALA A 372 -6.12 -0.19 15.86
C ALA A 372 -6.38 -1.70 16.00
N ASP A 373 -5.32 -2.51 15.94
CA ASP A 373 -5.40 -3.97 16.10
C ASP A 373 -5.91 -4.39 17.49
N ARG A 374 -5.81 -3.52 18.49
CA ARG A 374 -6.38 -3.77 19.82
C ARG A 374 -7.87 -3.48 19.81
N ALA A 375 -8.67 -4.46 20.19
CA ALA A 375 -10.11 -4.37 20.21
C ALA A 375 -10.57 -3.11 20.99
N GLY A 376 -11.25 -2.20 20.25
CA GLY A 376 -11.86 -0.99 20.82
C GLY A 376 -11.02 0.29 20.74
N GLU A 377 -9.75 0.25 20.37
CA GLU A 377 -8.97 1.48 20.15
C GLU A 377 -9.27 2.07 18.77
N LYS A 378 -9.74 3.32 18.77
CA LYS A 378 -10.01 4.11 17.58
C LYS A 378 -9.32 5.46 17.68
N TYR A 379 -8.84 5.93 16.54
CA TYR A 379 -8.31 7.29 16.43
C TYR A 379 -9.11 8.05 15.38
N TYR A 380 -9.45 9.30 15.67
CA TYR A 380 -9.95 10.25 14.70
C TYR A 380 -8.82 11.24 14.42
N ILE A 381 -8.37 11.30 13.18
CA ILE A 381 -7.21 12.08 12.80
C ILE A 381 -7.61 13.10 11.74
N GLN A 382 -7.19 14.34 11.92
CA GLN A 382 -7.32 15.42 10.96
C GLN A 382 -5.93 15.84 10.48
N SER A 383 -5.79 16.05 9.16
CA SER A 383 -4.59 16.57 8.53
C SER A 383 -4.74 18.06 8.27
N ALA A 384 -3.92 18.88 8.89
CA ALA A 384 -3.94 20.32 8.68
C ALA A 384 -2.55 20.85 8.37
N LEU A 385 -2.34 21.40 7.16
CA LEU A 385 -1.02 21.91 6.76
C LEU A 385 -0.51 22.97 7.74
N ARG A 386 -1.38 23.91 8.11
CA ARG A 386 -1.11 24.99 9.08
C ARG A 386 -2.37 25.32 9.88
N MET A 387 -2.18 25.78 11.12
CA MET A 387 -3.23 26.31 11.98
C MET A 387 -2.77 27.67 12.54
N ASP A 388 -2.54 28.63 11.63
CA ASP A 388 -1.89 29.90 11.94
C ASP A 388 -2.76 30.89 12.74
N ASN A 389 -4.09 30.66 12.79
CA ASN A 389 -5.02 31.49 13.53
C ASN A 389 -6.17 30.65 14.14
N GLU A 390 -6.88 31.25 15.09
CA GLU A 390 -7.96 30.62 15.86
C GLU A 390 -9.10 30.14 14.94
N ALA A 391 -9.48 30.91 13.92
CA ALA A 391 -10.56 30.54 13.00
C ALA A 391 -10.22 29.27 12.22
N LYS A 392 -8.95 29.13 11.76
CA LYS A 392 -8.48 27.93 11.07
C LYS A 392 -8.43 26.73 12.03
N ARG A 393 -7.93 26.96 13.25
CA ARG A 393 -7.92 25.93 14.31
C ARG A 393 -9.34 25.42 14.59
N GLU A 394 -10.30 26.33 14.83
CA GLU A 394 -11.70 25.96 15.04
C GLU A 394 -12.27 25.17 13.85
N GLN A 395 -11.96 25.55 12.63
CA GLN A 395 -12.40 24.86 11.44
C GLN A 395 -11.94 23.40 11.45
N GLU A 396 -10.66 23.15 11.72
CA GLU A 396 -10.06 21.80 11.70
C GLU A 396 -10.56 20.91 12.85
N ILE A 397 -10.77 21.47 14.05
CA ILE A 397 -11.25 20.68 15.21
C ILE A 397 -12.78 20.55 15.27
N ARG A 398 -13.53 21.35 14.50
CA ARG A 398 -15.00 21.39 14.53
C ARG A 398 -15.67 20.02 14.32
N PRO A 399 -15.20 19.13 13.44
CA PRO A 399 -15.75 17.78 13.32
C PRO A 399 -15.69 17.00 14.62
N PHE A 400 -14.61 17.13 15.37
CA PHE A 400 -14.39 16.46 16.65
C PHE A 400 -15.32 16.98 17.74
N LEU A 401 -15.58 18.30 17.77
CA LEU A 401 -16.47 18.94 18.74
C LEU A 401 -17.95 18.52 18.55
N LYS A 402 -18.30 18.03 17.37
CA LYS A 402 -19.65 17.51 17.07
C LYS A 402 -19.84 16.05 17.44
N LEU A 403 -18.78 15.36 17.86
CA LEU A 403 -18.84 13.98 18.32
C LEU A 403 -19.29 13.94 19.81
N ARG A 404 -19.89 12.82 20.20
CA ARG A 404 -20.12 12.55 21.63
C ARG A 404 -18.77 12.28 22.31
N ASN A 405 -18.71 12.55 23.61
CA ASN A 405 -17.57 12.12 24.42
C ASN A 405 -17.59 10.60 24.49
N ASP A 406 -16.80 9.98 23.61
CA ASP A 406 -16.41 8.58 23.67
C ASP A 406 -14.91 8.50 24.01
N PHE A 407 -14.41 7.32 24.33
CA PHE A 407 -13.00 7.10 24.64
C PHE A 407 -12.09 7.14 23.41
N THR A 408 -12.59 7.66 22.26
CA THR A 408 -11.82 7.75 21.03
C THR A 408 -10.81 8.88 21.09
N LYS A 409 -9.56 8.58 20.82
CA LYS A 409 -8.49 9.57 20.76
C LYS A 409 -8.66 10.45 19.52
N ARG A 410 -8.54 11.77 19.71
CA ARG A 410 -8.68 12.79 18.67
C ARG A 410 -7.34 13.47 18.45
N ILE A 411 -6.89 13.51 17.21
CA ILE A 411 -5.54 13.93 16.86
C ILE A 411 -5.60 14.89 15.68
N VAL A 412 -4.84 15.98 15.75
CA VAL A 412 -4.55 16.85 14.62
C VAL A 412 -3.06 16.73 14.29
N ILE A 413 -2.75 16.40 13.03
CA ILE A 413 -1.38 16.33 12.52
C ILE A 413 -1.11 17.57 11.68
N THR A 414 -0.06 18.34 12.04
CA THR A 414 0.30 19.57 11.35
C THR A 414 1.72 19.53 10.80
N LYS A 415 2.01 20.31 9.74
CA LYS A 415 3.39 20.44 9.20
C LYS A 415 4.32 21.23 10.11
N THR A 416 3.85 21.79 11.23
CA THR A 416 4.65 22.61 12.14
C THR A 416 5.58 21.77 12.98
N MET A 417 6.80 22.30 13.24
CA MET A 417 7.70 21.76 14.26
C MET A 417 7.25 22.24 15.64
N MET A 418 6.47 21.46 16.33
CA MET A 418 6.08 21.72 17.72
C MET A 418 6.11 20.43 18.54
N LYS A 419 6.39 20.55 19.82
CA LYS A 419 6.24 19.40 20.72
C LYS A 419 4.77 19.01 20.82
N PRO A 420 4.45 17.72 20.83
CA PRO A 420 3.09 17.25 20.98
C PRO A 420 2.44 17.81 22.26
N TRP A 421 1.24 18.36 22.14
CA TRP A 421 0.47 18.93 23.24
C TRP A 421 -1.01 18.57 23.13
N THR A 422 -1.76 18.71 24.22
CA THR A 422 -3.20 18.43 24.25
C THR A 422 -3.94 19.70 24.60
N ASP A 423 -4.97 20.04 23.84
CA ASP A 423 -5.75 21.24 24.05
C ASP A 423 -6.85 21.07 25.11
N GLU A 424 -7.59 22.16 25.35
CA GLU A 424 -8.69 22.23 26.31
C GLU A 424 -9.87 21.30 25.98
N TYR A 425 -9.95 20.80 24.74
CA TYR A 425 -10.98 19.84 24.29
C TYR A 425 -10.50 18.38 24.34
N GLY A 426 -9.28 18.15 24.85
CA GLY A 426 -8.65 16.84 24.90
C GLY A 426 -8.16 16.33 23.52
N ILE A 427 -7.97 17.25 22.57
CA ILE A 427 -7.45 16.91 21.23
C ILE A 427 -5.93 16.99 21.27
N ARG A 428 -5.26 15.94 20.81
CA ARG A 428 -3.79 15.88 20.71
C ARG A 428 -3.32 16.52 19.42
N HIS A 429 -2.41 17.46 19.51
CA HIS A 429 -1.73 18.10 18.38
C HIS A 429 -0.33 17.53 18.24
N ILE A 430 0.03 17.04 17.05
CA ILE A 430 1.30 16.36 16.76
C ILE A 430 1.89 16.97 15.48
N GLY A 431 3.19 17.22 15.47
CA GLY A 431 3.92 17.60 14.27
C GLY A 431 4.06 16.41 13.29
N ILE A 432 4.04 16.68 11.99
CA ILE A 432 4.18 15.64 10.97
C ILE A 432 5.48 14.84 11.13
N TYR A 433 6.56 15.49 11.52
CA TYR A 433 7.86 14.84 11.73
C TYR A 433 7.83 13.87 12.90
N ASP A 434 7.21 14.27 14.02
CA ASP A 434 7.05 13.40 15.18
C ASP A 434 6.14 12.23 14.87
N PHE A 435 5.06 12.48 14.09
CA PHE A 435 4.19 11.41 13.62
C PHE A 435 4.94 10.40 12.75
N LEU A 436 5.69 10.84 11.74
CA LEU A 436 6.34 9.96 10.76
C LEU A 436 7.59 9.26 11.31
N LEU A 437 8.34 9.89 12.23
CA LEU A 437 9.60 9.34 12.75
C LEU A 437 9.42 8.44 13.95
N ASP A 438 8.33 8.60 14.72
CA ASP A 438 8.02 7.76 15.88
C ASP A 438 6.80 6.85 15.58
N ALA A 439 7.05 5.54 15.49
CA ALA A 439 5.99 4.54 15.29
C ALA A 439 4.95 4.53 16.43
N ASN A 440 5.32 5.00 17.63
CA ASN A 440 4.45 5.06 18.81
C ASN A 440 3.77 6.42 19.00
N SER A 441 3.89 7.35 18.05
CA SER A 441 3.36 8.71 18.13
C SER A 441 1.86 8.82 18.42
N LEU A 442 1.09 7.78 18.14
CA LEU A 442 -0.35 7.70 18.44
C LEU A 442 -0.66 7.10 19.81
N ASN A 443 0.34 6.57 20.53
CA ASN A 443 0.18 5.96 21.84
C ASN A 443 0.40 7.03 22.93
N PHE A 444 -0.68 7.56 23.52
CA PHE A 444 -0.63 8.56 24.60
C PHE A 444 -1.82 8.39 25.56
#